data_781ce50f7100114e3ed00b80c356d6b6
#
_entry.id   781ce50f7100114e3ed00b80c356d6b6
#
_cell.length_a   1.000
_cell.length_b   1.000
_cell.length_c   1.000
_cell.angle_alpha   90.00
_cell.angle_beta   90.00
_cell.angle_gamma   90.00
#
_symmetry.space_group_name_H-M   'P 1'
#
loop_
_entity.id
_entity.type
_entity.pdbx_description
1 polymer ?
#
loop_
_entity_poly.entity_id
_entity_poly.type
_entity_poly.pdbx_seq_one_letter_code
_entity_poly.pdbx_strand_id
1 'polypeptide(L)'
;GFIPNTLADDGDPLDVLVVTPYPVAPGSVIRARPIGILHMTDDGGGDAKVVAVPHDKLSQLYVDVKECSDLPPLLIQQIEHFFANYKDLEKGKWVKIEGWGDSEAARTEIMKSVAAYKG
;
A
#
# COMPACT_ATOMS: atom_id res chain seq x y z
N GLY A 1 -6.39 4.00 -0.13
CA GLY A 1 -7.43 3.34 -0.92
C GLY A 1 -7.32 1.83 -0.93
N PHE A 2 -8.00 1.21 -1.85
CA PHE A 2 -7.97 -0.24 -1.99
C PHE A 2 -7.96 -0.65 -3.45
N ILE A 3 -7.52 -1.88 -3.71
CA ILE A 3 -7.51 -2.46 -5.05
C ILE A 3 -8.81 -3.25 -5.22
N PRO A 4 -9.67 -2.89 -6.20
CA PRO A 4 -10.94 -3.61 -6.42
C PRO A 4 -10.71 -5.07 -6.79
N ASN A 5 -11.68 -5.92 -6.47
CA ASN A 5 -11.67 -7.34 -6.81
C ASN A 5 -10.47 -8.08 -6.24
N THR A 6 -10.10 -7.74 -5.00
CA THR A 6 -9.06 -8.40 -4.23
C THR A 6 -9.58 -8.77 -2.85
N LEU A 7 -9.01 -9.83 -2.27
CA LEU A 7 -9.28 -10.26 -0.90
C LEU A 7 -7.95 -10.50 -0.20
N ALA A 8 -7.65 -9.66 0.80
CA ALA A 8 -6.44 -9.78 1.59
C ALA A 8 -6.63 -10.75 2.76
N ASP A 9 -5.54 -11.04 3.47
CA ASP A 9 -5.55 -12.01 4.56
C ASP A 9 -6.46 -11.61 5.74
N ASP A 10 -6.72 -10.31 5.90
CA ASP A 10 -7.60 -9.78 6.94
C ASP A 10 -9.10 -9.84 6.57
N GLY A 11 -9.44 -10.36 5.41
CA GLY A 11 -10.82 -10.45 4.95
C GLY A 11 -11.34 -9.23 4.20
N ASP A 12 -10.53 -8.19 4.09
CA ASP A 12 -10.87 -6.94 3.40
C ASP A 12 -10.17 -6.85 2.04
N PRO A 13 -10.60 -5.93 1.17
CA PRO A 13 -9.82 -5.65 -0.05
C PRO A 13 -8.40 -5.23 0.29
N LEU A 14 -7.46 -5.52 -0.62
CA LEU A 14 -6.05 -5.18 -0.41
C LEU A 14 -5.86 -3.67 -0.44
N ASP A 15 -5.29 -3.12 0.63
CA ASP A 15 -5.04 -1.69 0.77
C ASP A 15 -3.87 -1.24 -0.10
N VAL A 16 -3.98 -0.04 -0.65
CA VAL A 16 -2.92 0.59 -1.43
C VAL A 16 -2.78 2.07 -1.05
N LEU A 17 -1.54 2.49 -0.86
CA LEU A 17 -1.17 3.89 -0.71
C LEU A 17 -0.60 4.37 -2.04
N VAL A 18 -1.28 5.32 -2.69
CA VAL A 18 -0.81 5.91 -3.94
C VAL A 18 -0.12 7.23 -3.64
N VAL A 19 1.16 7.32 -3.98
CA VAL A 19 1.94 8.54 -3.79
C VAL A 19 1.60 9.50 -4.93
N THR A 20 1.04 10.66 -4.59
CA THR A 20 0.68 11.69 -5.56
C THR A 20 1.12 13.06 -5.02
N PRO A 21 1.39 14.04 -5.93
CA PRO A 21 1.73 15.39 -5.47
C PRO A 21 0.56 16.14 -4.86
N TYR A 22 -0.68 15.71 -5.15
CA TYR A 22 -1.90 16.36 -4.66
C TYR A 22 -2.89 15.32 -4.14
N PRO A 23 -3.70 15.68 -3.12
CA PRO A 23 -4.78 14.80 -2.68
C PRO A 23 -5.75 14.48 -3.81
N VAL A 24 -6.30 13.27 -3.77
CA VAL A 24 -7.28 12.80 -4.75
C VAL A 24 -8.64 12.70 -4.06
N ALA A 25 -9.69 13.11 -4.75
CA ALA A 25 -11.04 13.08 -4.18
C ALA A 25 -11.45 11.65 -3.83
N PRO A 26 -12.11 11.43 -2.67
CA PRO A 26 -12.64 10.11 -2.34
C PRO A 26 -13.54 9.56 -3.45
N GLY A 27 -13.44 8.26 -3.70
CA GLY A 27 -14.19 7.61 -4.77
C GLY A 27 -13.55 7.64 -6.14
N SER A 28 -12.42 8.34 -6.29
CA SER A 28 -11.68 8.39 -7.56
C SER A 28 -11.04 7.04 -7.87
N VAL A 29 -10.99 6.69 -9.15
CA VAL A 29 -10.30 5.51 -9.64
C VAL A 29 -9.03 5.94 -10.35
N ILE A 30 -7.88 5.40 -9.90
CA ILE A 30 -6.57 5.79 -10.43
C ILE A 30 -5.85 4.54 -10.93
N ARG A 31 -5.37 4.61 -12.16
CA ARG A 31 -4.45 3.60 -12.67
C ARG A 31 -3.08 3.82 -12.04
N ALA A 32 -2.56 2.84 -11.33
CA ALA A 32 -1.33 2.96 -10.58
C ALA A 32 -0.41 1.75 -10.81
N ARG A 33 0.86 1.94 -10.52
CA ARG A 33 1.90 0.92 -10.68
C ARG A 33 2.52 0.64 -9.30
N PRO A 34 2.54 -0.63 -8.83
CA PRO A 34 3.12 -0.93 -7.53
C PRO A 34 4.64 -0.77 -7.55
N ILE A 35 5.19 -0.23 -6.46
CA ILE A 35 6.63 -0.04 -6.29
C ILE A 35 7.17 -0.71 -5.03
N GLY A 36 6.31 -1.16 -4.13
CA GLY A 36 6.73 -1.84 -2.92
C GLY A 36 5.56 -2.19 -2.03
N ILE A 37 5.87 -2.77 -0.89
CA ILE A 37 4.86 -3.23 0.06
C ILE A 37 5.40 -3.10 1.47
N LEU A 38 4.58 -2.61 2.38
CA LEU A 38 4.87 -2.60 3.82
C LEU A 38 4.11 -3.73 4.47
N HIS A 39 4.85 -4.69 5.03
CA HIS A 39 4.28 -5.81 5.76
C HIS A 39 4.03 -5.40 7.20
N MET A 40 2.81 -5.61 7.67
CA MET A 40 2.37 -5.25 9.01
C MET A 40 1.54 -6.39 9.59
N THR A 41 1.44 -6.39 10.93
CA THR A 41 0.49 -7.22 11.66
C THR A 41 -0.25 -6.31 12.64
N ASP A 42 -1.55 -6.52 12.78
CA ASP A 42 -2.35 -5.79 13.76
C ASP A 42 -3.25 -6.75 14.51
N ASP A 43 -4.14 -6.21 15.33
CA ASP A 43 -5.07 -7.02 16.13
C ASP A 43 -6.03 -7.87 15.28
N GLY A 44 -6.19 -7.55 14.00
CA GLY A 44 -6.98 -8.35 13.04
C GLY A 44 -6.16 -9.38 12.28
N GLY A 45 -4.84 -9.47 12.50
CA GLY A 45 -3.93 -10.38 11.81
C GLY A 45 -3.01 -9.69 10.83
N GLY A 46 -2.52 -10.44 9.84
CA GLY A 46 -1.62 -9.90 8.82
C GLY A 46 -2.31 -8.82 7.99
N ASP A 47 -1.61 -7.72 7.77
CA ASP A 47 -2.09 -6.57 7.04
C ASP A 47 -0.94 -6.00 6.21
N ALA A 48 -1.07 -6.03 4.90
CA ALA A 48 -0.06 -5.50 4.00
C ALA A 48 -0.58 -4.24 3.34
N LYS A 49 0.30 -3.24 3.21
CA LYS A 49 -0.02 -1.98 2.53
C LYS A 49 0.84 -1.89 1.27
N VAL A 50 0.22 -2.02 0.10
CA VAL A 50 0.91 -1.82 -1.17
C VAL A 50 1.19 -0.32 -1.33
N VAL A 51 2.40 0.01 -1.79
CA VAL A 51 2.75 1.39 -2.17
C VAL A 51 2.87 1.44 -3.68
N ALA A 52 2.19 2.40 -4.27
CA ALA A 52 2.11 2.56 -5.72
C ALA A 52 2.28 4.02 -6.11
N VAL A 53 2.60 4.24 -7.38
CA VAL A 53 2.66 5.57 -7.99
C VAL A 53 1.71 5.59 -9.18
N PRO A 54 1.21 6.78 -9.60
CA PRO A 54 0.39 6.86 -10.79
C PRO A 54 1.09 6.27 -12.01
N HIS A 55 0.33 5.58 -12.83
CA HIS A 55 0.87 4.98 -14.05
C HIS A 55 1.49 6.05 -14.95
N ASP A 56 2.52 5.69 -15.71
CA ASP A 56 3.26 6.60 -16.58
C ASP A 56 2.37 7.34 -17.59
N LYS A 57 1.25 6.72 -17.97
CA LYS A 57 0.26 7.36 -18.84
C LYS A 57 -0.51 8.51 -18.19
N LEU A 58 -0.57 8.52 -16.86
CA LEU A 58 -1.27 9.55 -16.09
C LEU A 58 -0.34 10.64 -15.59
N SER A 59 0.93 10.31 -15.32
CA SER A 59 1.89 11.26 -14.78
C SER A 59 3.30 10.85 -15.14
N GLN A 60 4.08 11.81 -15.63
CA GLN A 60 5.51 11.61 -15.91
C GLN A 60 6.40 11.81 -14.69
N LEU A 61 5.83 12.31 -13.58
CA LEU A 61 6.60 12.64 -12.37
C LEU A 61 7.28 11.43 -11.75
N TYR A 62 6.68 10.24 -11.89
CA TYR A 62 7.15 9.03 -11.22
C TYR A 62 7.67 7.98 -12.19
N VAL A 63 7.94 8.37 -13.44
CA VAL A 63 8.34 7.42 -14.50
C VAL A 63 9.62 6.66 -14.14
N ASP A 64 10.54 7.29 -13.41
CA ASP A 64 11.81 6.70 -12.99
C ASP A 64 11.72 6.00 -11.62
N VAL A 65 10.58 6.05 -10.96
CA VAL A 65 10.37 5.40 -9.67
C VAL A 65 9.89 3.97 -9.91
N LYS A 66 10.75 3.00 -9.66
CA LYS A 66 10.46 1.57 -9.84
C LYS A 66 10.33 0.84 -8.51
N GLU A 67 11.03 1.32 -7.47
CA GLU A 67 11.05 0.77 -6.12
C GLU A 67 10.84 1.88 -5.11
N CYS A 68 10.44 1.53 -3.88
CA CYS A 68 10.33 2.51 -2.81
C CYS A 68 11.64 3.22 -2.53
N SER A 69 12.78 2.55 -2.75
CA SER A 69 14.10 3.16 -2.58
C SER A 69 14.38 4.31 -3.57
N ASP A 70 13.60 4.42 -4.64
CA ASP A 70 13.70 5.54 -5.58
C ASP A 70 12.95 6.78 -5.09
N LEU A 71 12.14 6.66 -4.04
CA LEU A 71 11.47 7.80 -3.41
C LEU A 71 12.40 8.44 -2.37
N PRO A 72 12.16 9.72 -2.00
CA PRO A 72 12.93 10.34 -0.93
C PRO A 72 12.87 9.51 0.36
N PRO A 73 14.00 9.23 1.02
CA PRO A 73 14.01 8.43 2.24
C PRO A 73 13.08 8.95 3.34
N LEU A 74 12.96 10.28 3.45
CA LEU A 74 12.06 10.89 4.45
C LEU A 74 10.61 10.51 4.20
N LEU A 75 10.19 10.43 2.94
CA LEU A 75 8.82 10.04 2.59
C LEU A 75 8.55 8.60 3.04
N ILE A 76 9.48 7.68 2.80
CA ILE A 76 9.35 6.29 3.23
C ILE A 76 9.27 6.20 4.75
N GLN A 77 10.10 6.96 5.46
CA GLN A 77 10.05 7.03 6.92
C GLN A 77 8.72 7.58 7.43
N GLN A 78 8.16 8.58 6.76
CA GLN A 78 6.86 9.15 7.11
C GLN A 78 5.73 8.15 6.93
N ILE A 79 5.77 7.38 5.84
CA ILE A 79 4.77 6.33 5.58
C ILE A 79 4.83 5.26 6.68
N GLU A 80 6.02 4.78 7.00
CA GLU A 80 6.20 3.76 8.04
C GLU A 80 5.74 4.28 9.40
N HIS A 81 6.12 5.51 9.75
CA HIS A 81 5.72 6.14 11.00
C HIS A 81 4.19 6.28 11.08
N PHE A 82 3.57 6.72 10.00
CA PHE A 82 2.12 6.85 9.96
C PHE A 82 1.43 5.53 10.29
N PHE A 83 1.80 4.45 9.60
CA PHE A 83 1.16 3.15 9.82
C PHE A 83 1.53 2.52 11.15
N ALA A 84 2.72 2.79 11.68
CA ALA A 84 3.11 2.31 13.00
C ALA A 84 2.26 2.92 14.12
N ASN A 85 1.70 4.11 13.91
CA ASN A 85 1.05 4.89 14.96
C ASN A 85 -0.42 5.24 14.70
N TYR A 86 -0.98 4.90 13.53
CA TYR A 86 -2.31 5.40 13.16
C TYR A 86 -3.45 4.84 14.02
N LYS A 87 -3.20 3.76 14.78
CA LYS A 87 -4.18 3.19 15.71
C LYS A 87 -3.88 3.50 17.18
N ASP A 88 -2.88 4.34 17.47
CA ASP A 88 -2.44 4.60 18.85
C ASP A 88 -3.54 5.17 19.75
N LEU A 89 -4.48 5.91 19.17
CA LEU A 89 -5.60 6.50 19.92
C LEU A 89 -6.78 5.54 20.10
N GLU A 90 -6.74 4.37 19.48
CA GLU A 90 -7.80 3.37 19.58
C GLU A 90 -7.46 2.39 20.69
N LYS A 91 -8.31 2.37 21.72
CA LYS A 91 -8.11 1.49 22.88
C LYS A 91 -8.14 0.00 22.48
N GLY A 92 -7.11 -0.74 22.88
CA GLY A 92 -7.02 -2.17 22.57
C GLY A 92 -6.52 -2.50 21.17
N LYS A 93 -6.19 -1.49 20.39
CA LYS A 93 -5.64 -1.69 19.04
C LYS A 93 -4.12 -1.56 19.05
N TRP A 94 -3.46 -2.34 18.20
CA TRP A 94 -2.01 -2.30 18.08
C TRP A 94 -1.60 -2.63 16.65
N VAL A 95 -0.40 -2.20 16.29
CA VAL A 95 0.21 -2.45 14.97
C VAL A 95 1.68 -2.80 15.18
N LYS A 96 2.15 -3.81 14.46
CA LYS A 96 3.56 -4.18 14.40
C LYS A 96 4.03 -4.10 12.95
N ILE A 97 5.09 -3.34 12.71
CA ILE A 97 5.73 -3.27 11.40
C ILE A 97 6.66 -4.47 11.26
N GLU A 98 6.44 -5.26 10.20
CA GLU A 98 7.25 -6.44 9.92
C GLU A 98 8.42 -6.11 8.99
N GLY A 99 8.25 -5.15 8.07
CA GLY A 99 9.30 -4.72 7.16
C GLY A 99 8.77 -4.37 5.78
N TRP A 100 9.69 -3.98 4.90
CA TRP A 100 9.39 -3.58 3.53
C TRP A 100 9.72 -4.70 2.55
N GLY A 101 8.89 -4.85 1.52
CA GLY A 101 9.16 -5.68 0.35
C GLY A 101 9.30 -4.81 -0.90
N ASP A 102 9.90 -5.39 -1.93
CA ASP A 102 10.13 -4.70 -3.20
C ASP A 102 8.88 -4.72 -4.10
N SER A 103 9.02 -4.19 -5.32
CA SER A 103 7.92 -4.14 -6.28
C SER A 103 7.44 -5.54 -6.68
N GLU A 104 8.35 -6.52 -6.74
CA GLU A 104 7.99 -7.90 -7.05
C GLU A 104 7.14 -8.52 -5.93
N ALA A 105 7.53 -8.28 -4.66
CA ALA A 105 6.75 -8.72 -3.50
C ALA A 105 5.36 -8.10 -3.52
N ALA A 106 5.25 -6.82 -3.89
CA ALA A 106 3.97 -6.14 -4.03
C ALA A 106 3.10 -6.80 -5.10
N ARG A 107 3.66 -7.06 -6.26
CA ARG A 107 2.93 -7.74 -7.35
C ARG A 107 2.46 -9.14 -6.94
N THR A 108 3.30 -9.88 -6.24
CA THR A 108 2.96 -11.21 -5.73
C THR A 108 1.76 -11.15 -4.80
N GLU A 109 1.74 -10.19 -3.86
CA GLU A 109 0.63 -10.03 -2.93
C GLU A 109 -0.65 -9.61 -3.65
N ILE A 110 -0.55 -8.72 -4.65
CA ILE A 110 -1.69 -8.32 -5.46
C ILE A 110 -2.29 -9.53 -6.17
N MET A 111 -1.47 -10.33 -6.83
CA MET A 111 -1.95 -11.50 -7.57
C MET A 111 -2.53 -12.57 -6.65
N LYS A 112 -1.94 -12.76 -5.47
CA LYS A 112 -2.50 -13.65 -4.45
C LYS A 112 -3.90 -13.18 -4.03
N SER A 113 -4.05 -11.88 -3.81
CA SER A 113 -5.33 -11.29 -3.39
C SER A 113 -6.38 -11.34 -4.50
N VAL A 114 -5.97 -11.19 -5.76
CA VAL A 114 -6.85 -11.38 -6.91
C VAL A 114 -7.35 -12.82 -6.97
N ALA A 115 -6.44 -13.79 -6.78
CA ALA A 115 -6.81 -15.21 -6.81
C ALA A 115 -7.73 -15.60 -5.65
N ALA A 116 -7.61 -14.93 -4.51
CA ALA A 116 -8.46 -15.21 -3.33
C ALA A 116 -9.86 -14.62 -3.46
N TYR A 117 -10.05 -13.62 -4.31
CA TYR A 117 -11.33 -12.95 -4.49
C TYR A 117 -12.29 -13.85 -5.27
N LYS A 118 -13.48 -14.02 -4.74
CA LYS A 118 -14.48 -14.95 -5.34
C LYS A 118 -15.73 -14.23 -5.87
N GLY A 119 -15.58 -12.98 -6.18
CA GLY A 119 -16.65 -12.20 -6.74
C GLY A 119 -17.54 -11.60 -5.73
#